data_64d758f6e1956bd2d4f5f93795fe6af8
#
_entry.id   64d758f6e1956bd2d4f5f93795fe6af8
#
_cell.length_a   1.000
_cell.length_b   1.000
_cell.length_c   1.000
_cell.angle_alpha   90.00
_cell.angle_beta   90.00
_cell.angle_gamma   90.00
#
_symmetry.space_group_name_H-M   'P 1'
#
loop_
_entity.id
_entity.type
_entity.pdbx_description
1 polymer ?
#
loop_
_entity_poly.entity_id
_entity_poly.type
_entity_poly.pdbx_seq_one_letter_code
_entity_poly.pdbx_strand_id
1 'polypeptide(L)'
;MALTVLGLSGAVSHDPSAALYIDGKLVAAVEEERFVRDKHAKNRMPYESAKFCLEQAGIEPADVDVVAIPFAPISIMEKARWHYAKRYAYAPDRALDAILLGNRRYKRYYKRIEWCLQQLGFDLKKIKIQPVEHHLAHASSAYHCSGFKEKTAILGIDGKGEYATTFFGWGENGRIHKIKEFYDPDSLGGLYGAITEYLGFDMLDGEFKVMGMAPYGDASKYDFSRLAKFENGELVINTDYANVIGFRRYKEKGKGYYFSPKLIEWLGPKREGDIADDPYIHYAASIQALFEKLALEMMDYYLRSE
;
A
#
# COMPACT_ATOMS: atom_id res chain seq x y z
N MET A 1 21.42 27.18 -6.33
CA MET A 1 21.16 26.19 -7.40
C MET A 1 19.76 25.63 -7.19
N ALA A 2 19.05 25.41 -8.28
CA ALA A 2 17.75 24.75 -8.24
C ALA A 2 17.90 23.30 -7.74
N LEU A 3 17.05 22.85 -6.83
CA LEU A 3 17.09 21.46 -6.33
C LEU A 3 16.27 20.57 -7.27
N THR A 4 16.93 19.59 -7.89
CA THR A 4 16.30 18.63 -8.81
C THR A 4 16.16 17.26 -8.13
N VAL A 5 14.92 16.79 -7.98
CA VAL A 5 14.59 15.53 -7.30
C VAL A 5 13.81 14.60 -8.25
N LEU A 6 14.34 13.41 -8.49
CA LEU A 6 13.66 12.35 -9.22
C LEU A 6 13.10 11.31 -8.24
N GLY A 7 11.78 11.17 -8.16
CA GLY A 7 11.10 10.13 -7.39
C GLY A 7 10.91 8.88 -8.25
N LEU A 8 11.25 7.68 -7.72
CA LEU A 8 11.09 6.40 -8.41
C LEU A 8 10.37 5.39 -7.52
N SER A 9 9.31 4.75 -8.00
CA SER A 9 8.57 3.74 -7.24
C SER A 9 8.42 2.39 -7.96
N GLY A 10 7.85 1.39 -7.29
CA GLY A 10 7.36 0.13 -7.87
C GLY A 10 8.37 -0.95 -8.25
N ALA A 11 9.66 -0.77 -8.00
CA ALA A 11 10.73 -1.65 -8.53
C ALA A 11 10.70 -3.14 -8.11
N VAL A 12 9.84 -3.57 -7.18
CA VAL A 12 9.73 -4.99 -6.73
C VAL A 12 8.29 -5.47 -6.55
N SER A 13 7.32 -4.70 -7.01
CA SER A 13 5.90 -4.98 -6.79
C SER A 13 5.08 -4.68 -8.06
N HIS A 14 4.33 -3.64 -8.04
CA HIS A 14 3.40 -3.18 -9.06
C HIS A 14 3.50 -1.65 -9.16
N ASP A 15 2.93 -1.08 -10.20
CA ASP A 15 2.82 0.35 -10.47
C ASP A 15 4.15 1.11 -10.40
N PRO A 16 5.23 0.62 -11.09
CA PRO A 16 6.43 1.41 -11.19
C PRO A 16 6.12 2.73 -11.88
N SER A 17 6.70 3.80 -11.33
CA SER A 17 6.42 5.17 -11.78
C SER A 17 7.58 6.09 -11.47
N ALA A 18 7.63 7.23 -12.17
CA ALA A 18 8.57 8.29 -11.91
C ALA A 18 7.86 9.65 -11.78
N ALA A 19 8.43 10.54 -10.97
CA ALA A 19 8.02 11.94 -10.85
C ALA A 19 9.26 12.82 -10.69
N LEU A 20 9.30 13.93 -11.43
CA LEU A 20 10.40 14.89 -11.41
C LEU A 20 9.96 16.23 -10.84
N TYR A 21 10.68 16.68 -9.85
CA TYR A 21 10.52 18.00 -9.23
C TYR A 21 11.76 18.85 -9.44
N ILE A 22 11.57 20.11 -9.82
CA ILE A 22 12.63 21.12 -9.90
C ILE A 22 12.19 22.33 -9.06
N ASP A 23 12.96 22.68 -8.05
CA ASP A 23 12.63 23.77 -7.09
C ASP A 23 11.23 23.65 -6.49
N GLY A 24 10.84 22.43 -6.09
CA GLY A 24 9.56 22.15 -5.49
C GLY A 24 8.36 22.18 -6.46
N LYS A 25 8.60 22.34 -7.76
CA LYS A 25 7.54 22.29 -8.78
C LYS A 25 7.57 20.94 -9.47
N LEU A 26 6.41 20.28 -9.57
CA LEU A 26 6.23 19.06 -10.35
C LEU A 26 6.38 19.39 -11.85
N VAL A 27 7.36 18.82 -12.51
CA VAL A 27 7.63 18.98 -13.96
C VAL A 27 6.95 17.88 -14.76
N ALA A 28 7.10 16.64 -14.32
CA ALA A 28 6.50 15.48 -14.98
C ALA A 28 6.25 14.36 -13.94
N ALA A 29 5.19 13.57 -14.17
CA ALA A 29 4.93 12.34 -13.43
C ALA A 29 4.20 11.35 -14.34
N VAL A 30 4.65 10.08 -14.35
CA VAL A 30 4.07 9.07 -15.23
C VAL A 30 4.32 7.67 -14.71
N GLU A 31 3.38 6.77 -14.96
CA GLU A 31 3.48 5.34 -14.67
C GLU A 31 4.13 4.58 -15.82
N GLU A 32 4.94 3.58 -15.49
CA GLU A 32 5.64 2.72 -16.45
C GLU A 32 4.67 1.96 -17.37
N GLU A 33 3.48 1.59 -16.85
CA GLU A 33 2.47 0.87 -17.62
C GLU A 33 2.03 1.59 -18.90
N ARG A 34 2.12 2.94 -18.92
CA ARG A 34 1.77 3.76 -20.11
C ARG A 34 2.68 3.46 -21.31
N PHE A 35 3.94 3.14 -21.04
CA PHE A 35 4.94 2.83 -22.08
C PHE A 35 4.94 1.35 -22.44
N VAL A 36 4.89 0.47 -21.42
CA VAL A 36 5.02 -0.97 -21.64
C VAL A 36 3.71 -1.67 -22.02
N ARG A 37 2.56 -0.97 -21.96
CA ARG A 37 1.21 -1.48 -22.28
C ARG A 37 0.84 -2.75 -21.51
N ASP A 38 1.32 -2.86 -20.28
CA ASP A 38 1.10 -3.98 -19.36
C ASP A 38 0.58 -3.41 -18.05
N LYS A 39 -0.70 -3.68 -17.74
CA LYS A 39 -1.38 -3.10 -16.59
C LYS A 39 -0.64 -3.42 -15.30
N HIS A 40 -0.45 -2.40 -14.45
CA HIS A 40 0.39 -2.45 -13.25
C HIS A 40 1.88 -2.71 -13.50
N ALA A 41 2.34 -2.97 -14.71
CA ALA A 41 3.74 -3.23 -15.06
C ALA A 41 4.46 -4.09 -13.99
N LYS A 42 3.80 -5.19 -13.55
CA LYS A 42 4.23 -6.00 -12.39
C LYS A 42 5.67 -6.49 -12.54
N ASN A 43 6.47 -6.27 -11.50
CA ASN A 43 7.89 -6.63 -11.45
C ASN A 43 8.80 -5.93 -12.48
N ARG A 44 8.33 -4.90 -13.14
CA ARG A 44 9.17 -4.04 -14.00
C ARG A 44 9.87 -2.97 -13.17
N MET A 45 10.74 -2.20 -13.83
CA MET A 45 11.47 -1.07 -13.28
C MET A 45 10.87 0.22 -13.85
N PRO A 46 10.94 1.35 -13.15
CA PRO A 46 10.48 2.65 -13.64
C PRO A 46 11.48 3.26 -14.62
N TYR A 47 11.84 2.52 -15.68
CA TYR A 47 12.90 2.92 -16.62
C TYR A 47 12.38 3.92 -17.65
N GLU A 48 11.33 3.56 -18.39
CA GLU A 48 10.75 4.42 -19.42
C GLU A 48 10.10 5.67 -18.81
N SER A 49 9.45 5.49 -17.64
CA SER A 49 8.87 6.60 -16.89
C SER A 49 9.93 7.60 -16.41
N ALA A 50 11.05 7.13 -15.89
CA ALA A 50 12.16 8.00 -15.48
C ALA A 50 12.80 8.72 -16.67
N LYS A 51 13.06 7.98 -17.77
CA LYS A 51 13.57 8.52 -19.01
C LYS A 51 12.67 9.64 -19.55
N PHE A 52 11.35 9.39 -19.61
CA PHE A 52 10.37 10.39 -20.01
C PHE A 52 10.42 11.66 -19.15
N CYS A 53 10.53 11.50 -17.81
CA CYS A 53 10.60 12.65 -16.92
C CYS A 53 11.84 13.54 -17.19
N LEU A 54 13.02 12.92 -17.44
CA LEU A 54 14.25 13.64 -17.78
C LEU A 54 14.12 14.34 -19.13
N GLU A 55 13.62 13.66 -20.16
CA GLU A 55 13.39 14.20 -21.50
C GLU A 55 12.40 15.38 -21.49
N GLN A 56 11.30 15.30 -20.72
CA GLN A 56 10.33 16.39 -20.59
C GLN A 56 10.93 17.66 -19.97
N ALA A 57 11.89 17.49 -19.07
CA ALA A 57 12.60 18.62 -18.46
C ALA A 57 13.77 19.12 -19.30
N GLY A 58 14.20 18.35 -20.32
CA GLY A 58 15.39 18.64 -21.12
C GLY A 58 16.69 18.62 -20.31
N ILE A 59 16.78 17.70 -19.32
CA ILE A 59 17.94 17.56 -18.44
C ILE A 59 18.57 16.18 -18.56
N GLU A 60 19.85 16.10 -18.20
CA GLU A 60 20.61 14.87 -18.16
C GLU A 60 20.62 14.26 -16.75
N PRO A 61 20.92 12.96 -16.58
CA PRO A 61 21.06 12.32 -15.28
C PRO A 61 22.01 13.03 -14.31
N ALA A 62 23.02 13.72 -14.83
CA ALA A 62 23.98 14.49 -14.03
C ALA A 62 23.40 15.77 -13.40
N ASP A 63 22.26 16.24 -13.88
CA ASP A 63 21.57 17.44 -13.36
C ASP A 63 20.61 17.09 -12.21
N VAL A 64 20.44 15.80 -11.88
CA VAL A 64 19.61 15.35 -10.76
C VAL A 64 20.44 15.32 -9.48
N ASP A 65 19.99 16.05 -8.44
CA ASP A 65 20.68 16.11 -7.15
C ASP A 65 20.35 14.90 -6.25
N VAL A 66 19.07 14.45 -6.27
CA VAL A 66 18.57 13.39 -5.40
C VAL A 66 17.60 12.48 -6.13
N VAL A 67 17.75 11.17 -5.93
CA VAL A 67 16.74 10.19 -6.28
C VAL A 67 16.01 9.76 -5.00
N ALA A 68 14.71 10.05 -4.90
CA ALA A 68 13.87 9.62 -3.79
C ALA A 68 13.18 8.28 -4.09
N ILE A 69 13.14 7.38 -3.12
CA ILE A 69 12.46 6.08 -3.26
C ILE A 69 11.49 5.86 -2.09
N PRO A 70 10.22 5.49 -2.34
CA PRO A 70 9.20 5.33 -1.30
C PRO A 70 9.26 3.92 -0.66
N PHE A 71 10.44 3.53 -0.21
CA PHE A 71 10.67 2.27 0.48
C PHE A 71 11.86 2.40 1.43
N ALA A 72 11.60 2.35 2.75
CA ALA A 72 12.59 2.57 3.79
C ALA A 72 13.15 1.26 4.38
N PRO A 73 14.38 1.26 4.90
CA PRO A 73 14.92 0.11 5.62
C PRO A 73 14.19 -0.08 6.97
N ILE A 74 14.11 -1.34 7.42
CA ILE A 74 13.39 -1.70 8.66
C ILE A 74 13.98 -1.07 9.92
N SER A 75 15.22 -0.59 9.88
CA SER A 75 15.84 0.14 11.00
C SER A 75 15.03 1.38 11.41
N ILE A 76 14.28 1.95 10.50
CA ILE A 76 13.37 3.08 10.76
C ILE A 76 12.03 2.58 11.36
N MET A 77 11.64 1.33 11.09
CA MET A 77 10.34 0.75 11.42
C MET A 77 10.45 -0.46 12.36
N GLU A 78 11.33 -0.41 13.36
CA GLU A 78 11.63 -1.57 14.21
C GLU A 78 10.39 -2.14 14.92
N LYS A 79 9.50 -1.27 15.43
CA LYS A 79 8.25 -1.69 16.08
C LYS A 79 7.34 -2.49 15.14
N ALA A 80 7.28 -2.12 13.87
CA ALA A 80 6.47 -2.79 12.87
C ALA A 80 6.89 -4.24 12.64
N ARG A 81 8.19 -4.53 12.62
CA ARG A 81 8.77 -5.87 12.50
C ARG A 81 8.31 -6.78 13.63
N TRP A 82 8.37 -6.30 14.88
CA TRP A 82 7.97 -7.06 16.05
C TRP A 82 6.46 -7.27 16.10
N HIS A 83 5.67 -6.27 15.74
CA HIS A 83 4.22 -6.39 15.61
C HIS A 83 3.86 -7.49 14.61
N TYR A 84 4.44 -7.45 13.42
CA TYR A 84 4.26 -8.46 12.38
C TYR A 84 4.60 -9.86 12.90
N ALA A 85 5.78 -10.04 13.49
CA ALA A 85 6.23 -11.34 14.00
C ALA A 85 5.29 -11.88 15.10
N LYS A 86 4.82 -11.04 16.01
CA LYS A 86 3.87 -11.41 17.06
C LYS A 86 2.52 -11.81 16.49
N ARG A 87 1.97 -11.03 15.56
CA ARG A 87 0.66 -11.27 14.96
C ARG A 87 0.64 -12.51 14.06
N TYR A 88 1.76 -12.81 13.41
CA TYR A 88 1.93 -13.99 12.55
C TYR A 88 2.72 -15.13 13.22
N ALA A 89 2.69 -15.24 14.55
CA ALA A 89 3.38 -16.31 15.28
C ALA A 89 2.96 -17.72 14.86
N TYR A 90 1.77 -17.88 14.30
CA TYR A 90 1.31 -19.15 13.73
C TYR A 90 2.03 -19.56 12.42
N ALA A 91 2.78 -18.64 11.79
CA ALA A 91 3.62 -18.88 10.62
C ALA A 91 5.09 -18.56 10.97
N PRO A 92 5.77 -19.45 11.73
CA PRO A 92 7.07 -19.16 12.34
C PRO A 92 8.17 -18.86 11.32
N ASP A 93 8.11 -19.45 10.13
CA ASP A 93 9.00 -19.13 9.01
C ASP A 93 8.91 -17.66 8.61
N ARG A 94 7.72 -17.10 8.56
CA ARG A 94 7.47 -15.68 8.22
C ARG A 94 7.81 -14.75 9.36
N ALA A 95 7.49 -15.15 10.59
CA ALA A 95 7.85 -14.38 11.79
C ALA A 95 9.37 -14.27 11.94
N LEU A 96 10.10 -15.37 11.77
CA LEU A 96 11.57 -15.39 11.80
C LEU A 96 12.19 -14.59 10.64
N ASP A 97 11.65 -14.72 9.42
CA ASP A 97 12.11 -13.92 8.27
C ASP A 97 11.99 -12.41 8.55
N ALA A 98 10.89 -11.96 9.15
CA ALA A 98 10.70 -10.56 9.53
C ALA A 98 11.73 -10.11 10.58
N ILE A 99 12.01 -10.95 11.58
CA ILE A 99 12.96 -10.65 12.66
C ILE A 99 14.40 -10.62 12.15
N LEU A 100 14.82 -11.65 11.40
CA LEU A 100 16.22 -11.85 11.02
C LEU A 100 16.56 -11.19 9.68
N LEU A 101 15.62 -11.16 8.74
CA LEU A 101 15.83 -10.77 7.36
C LEU A 101 14.93 -9.59 6.91
N GLY A 102 14.39 -8.83 7.85
CA GLY A 102 13.41 -7.77 7.58
C GLY A 102 13.83 -6.74 6.51
N ASN A 103 15.14 -6.53 6.34
CA ASN A 103 15.67 -5.66 5.29
C ASN A 103 15.86 -6.34 3.93
N ARG A 104 15.55 -7.63 3.77
CA ARG A 104 15.81 -8.38 2.53
C ARG A 104 15.02 -7.78 1.36
N ARG A 105 13.75 -7.44 1.58
CA ARG A 105 12.91 -6.80 0.56
C ARG A 105 13.43 -5.42 0.18
N TYR A 106 13.81 -4.59 1.18
CA TYR A 106 14.42 -3.30 0.96
C TYR A 106 15.72 -3.40 0.15
N LYS A 107 16.65 -4.30 0.53
CA LYS A 107 17.91 -4.50 -0.21
C LYS A 107 17.68 -4.92 -1.64
N ARG A 108 16.67 -5.77 -1.90
CA ARG A 108 16.29 -6.16 -3.27
C ARG A 108 15.74 -4.96 -4.06
N TYR A 109 14.88 -4.17 -3.44
CA TYR A 109 14.33 -2.96 -4.02
C TYR A 109 15.44 -1.99 -4.40
N TYR A 110 16.31 -1.67 -3.45
CA TYR A 110 17.42 -0.75 -3.61
C TYR A 110 18.36 -1.15 -4.75
N LYS A 111 18.77 -2.42 -4.81
CA LYS A 111 19.61 -2.94 -5.90
C LYS A 111 18.94 -2.83 -7.28
N ARG A 112 17.64 -2.99 -7.36
CA ARG A 112 16.92 -2.83 -8.62
C ARG A 112 16.87 -1.38 -9.06
N ILE A 113 16.71 -0.45 -8.11
CA ILE A 113 16.81 0.99 -8.41
C ILE A 113 18.22 1.34 -8.87
N GLU A 114 19.27 0.90 -8.17
CA GLU A 114 20.67 1.12 -8.61
C GLU A 114 20.87 0.65 -10.06
N TRP A 115 20.40 -0.55 -10.39
CA TRP A 115 20.50 -1.07 -11.75
C TRP A 115 19.73 -0.18 -12.74
N CYS A 116 18.53 0.24 -12.43
CA CYS A 116 17.73 1.14 -13.27
C CYS A 116 18.46 2.45 -13.54
N LEU A 117 19.01 3.06 -12.50
CA LEU A 117 19.77 4.31 -12.59
C LEU A 117 21.04 4.15 -13.46
N GLN A 118 21.75 3.01 -13.34
CA GLN A 118 22.89 2.71 -14.20
C GLN A 118 22.49 2.64 -15.68
N GLN A 119 21.35 2.00 -16.00
CA GLN A 119 20.85 1.93 -17.38
C GLN A 119 20.47 3.31 -17.94
N LEU A 120 20.03 4.23 -17.06
CA LEU A 120 19.73 5.61 -17.41
C LEU A 120 20.97 6.53 -17.50
N GLY A 121 22.16 6.01 -17.18
CA GLY A 121 23.41 6.78 -17.27
C GLY A 121 23.80 7.55 -16.00
N PHE A 122 23.15 7.29 -14.86
CA PHE A 122 23.54 7.91 -13.60
C PHE A 122 24.88 7.38 -13.06
N ASP A 123 25.70 8.29 -12.53
CA ASP A 123 26.89 7.93 -11.75
C ASP A 123 26.48 7.65 -10.29
N LEU A 124 26.40 6.36 -9.93
CA LEU A 124 26.00 5.92 -8.59
C LEU A 124 26.94 6.38 -7.47
N LYS A 125 28.14 6.86 -7.78
CA LYS A 125 29.06 7.41 -6.78
C LYS A 125 28.75 8.87 -6.42
N LYS A 126 28.01 9.56 -7.29
CA LYS A 126 27.67 10.98 -7.13
C LYS A 126 26.22 11.19 -6.72
N ILE A 127 25.30 10.40 -7.26
CA ILE A 127 23.89 10.56 -6.98
C ILE A 127 23.53 10.09 -5.55
N LYS A 128 22.78 10.91 -4.83
CA LYS A 128 22.23 10.56 -3.53
C LYS A 128 20.90 9.82 -3.72
N ILE A 129 20.80 8.55 -3.29
CA ILE A 129 19.53 7.83 -3.20
C ILE A 129 18.97 8.00 -1.78
N GLN A 130 17.79 8.61 -1.66
CA GLN A 130 17.13 8.92 -0.39
C GLN A 130 15.92 8.02 -0.19
N PRO A 131 15.97 7.04 0.75
CA PRO A 131 14.80 6.28 1.15
C PRO A 131 13.82 7.14 1.94
N VAL A 132 12.53 6.97 1.67
CA VAL A 132 11.42 7.59 2.39
C VAL A 132 10.45 6.48 2.80
N GLU A 133 9.86 6.56 3.99
CA GLU A 133 8.81 5.63 4.40
C GLU A 133 7.62 5.68 3.42
N HIS A 134 7.09 4.52 3.05
CA HIS A 134 6.04 4.38 2.05
C HIS A 134 4.80 5.27 2.35
N HIS A 135 4.27 5.16 3.56
CA HIS A 135 3.11 5.97 3.95
C HIS A 135 3.41 7.46 4.10
N LEU A 136 4.65 7.82 4.44
CA LEU A 136 5.07 9.22 4.41
C LEU A 136 5.14 9.76 2.98
N ALA A 137 5.53 8.92 2.00
CA ALA A 137 5.50 9.31 0.59
C ALA A 137 4.06 9.53 0.10
N HIS A 138 3.10 8.66 0.48
CA HIS A 138 1.68 8.87 0.21
C HIS A 138 1.15 10.14 0.86
N ALA A 139 1.41 10.34 2.15
CA ALA A 139 1.01 11.55 2.87
C ALA A 139 1.59 12.82 2.24
N SER A 140 2.85 12.75 1.81
CA SER A 140 3.56 13.86 1.16
C SER A 140 2.94 14.22 -0.18
N SER A 141 2.63 13.23 -1.03
CA SER A 141 1.99 13.48 -2.31
C SER A 141 0.60 14.11 -2.15
N ALA A 142 -0.19 13.64 -1.20
CA ALA A 142 -1.50 14.19 -0.91
C ALA A 142 -1.41 15.63 -0.38
N TYR A 143 -0.62 15.86 0.68
CA TYR A 143 -0.54 17.16 1.35
C TYR A 143 0.10 18.24 0.48
N HIS A 144 1.28 18.00 -0.10
CA HIS A 144 2.00 19.01 -0.88
C HIS A 144 1.33 19.33 -2.22
N CYS A 145 0.52 18.41 -2.76
CA CYS A 145 -0.22 18.63 -4.00
C CYS A 145 -1.67 19.13 -3.78
N SER A 146 -2.17 19.18 -2.52
CA SER A 146 -3.55 19.58 -2.21
C SER A 146 -3.81 21.07 -2.39
N GLY A 147 -2.76 21.90 -2.25
CA GLY A 147 -2.89 23.35 -2.17
C GLY A 147 -3.36 23.90 -0.83
N PHE A 148 -3.64 23.05 0.18
CA PHE A 148 -3.97 23.46 1.54
C PHE A 148 -2.80 24.18 2.20
N LYS A 149 -3.10 25.28 2.92
CA LYS A 149 -2.10 26.09 3.63
C LYS A 149 -2.24 26.05 5.14
N GLU A 150 -3.45 25.80 5.60
CA GLU A 150 -3.80 25.63 7.01
C GLU A 150 -3.39 24.24 7.54
N LYS A 151 -3.44 24.08 8.86
CA LYS A 151 -3.27 22.76 9.50
C LYS A 151 -4.32 21.81 8.94
N THR A 152 -3.87 20.73 8.32
CA THR A 152 -4.71 19.81 7.55
C THR A 152 -4.48 18.38 8.03
N ALA A 153 -5.55 17.66 8.38
CA ALA A 153 -5.48 16.26 8.73
C ALA A 153 -5.12 15.41 7.51
N ILE A 154 -4.28 14.40 7.72
CA ILE A 154 -3.82 13.47 6.69
C ILE A 154 -4.15 12.05 7.15
N LEU A 155 -4.93 11.34 6.32
CA LEU A 155 -5.22 9.92 6.48
C LEU A 155 -4.72 9.16 5.25
N GLY A 156 -3.90 8.15 5.46
CA GLY A 156 -3.51 7.17 4.46
C GLY A 156 -3.99 5.78 4.87
N ILE A 157 -4.81 5.12 4.05
CA ILE A 157 -5.21 3.72 4.22
C ILE A 157 -4.73 2.96 2.99
N ASP A 158 -3.91 1.94 3.22
CA ASP A 158 -3.29 1.15 2.17
C ASP A 158 -3.39 -0.35 2.52
N GLY A 159 -3.09 -1.21 1.54
CA GLY A 159 -2.91 -2.62 1.77
C GLY A 159 -1.69 -2.86 2.65
N LYS A 160 -0.52 -2.40 2.20
CA LYS A 160 0.75 -2.56 2.91
C LYS A 160 1.90 -1.85 2.20
N GLY A 161 2.60 -0.99 2.92
CA GLY A 161 3.94 -0.51 2.55
C GLY A 161 5.04 -1.52 2.89
N GLU A 162 6.07 -1.10 3.63
CA GLU A 162 7.08 -2.04 4.16
C GLU A 162 6.43 -3.00 5.17
N TYR A 163 5.83 -2.44 6.22
CA TYR A 163 5.01 -3.10 7.23
C TYR A 163 3.81 -2.25 7.66
N ALA A 164 3.86 -0.94 7.46
CA ALA A 164 2.77 -0.04 7.78
C ALA A 164 1.60 -0.24 6.80
N THR A 165 0.39 0.01 7.28
CA THR A 165 -0.88 -0.21 6.56
C THR A 165 -1.79 1.00 6.62
N THR A 166 -1.61 1.86 7.62
CA THR A 166 -2.41 3.06 7.83
C THR A 166 -1.54 4.13 8.47
N PHE A 167 -1.74 5.35 8.05
CA PHE A 167 -1.04 6.54 8.53
C PHE A 167 -2.06 7.58 8.98
N PHE A 168 -1.88 8.10 10.19
CA PHE A 168 -2.57 9.29 10.70
C PHE A 168 -1.56 10.38 10.99
N GLY A 169 -1.83 11.57 10.55
CA GLY A 169 -0.99 12.72 10.77
C GLY A 169 -1.67 14.03 10.41
N TRP A 170 -0.91 15.09 10.47
CA TRP A 170 -1.33 16.41 10.01
C TRP A 170 -0.18 17.11 9.30
N GLY A 171 -0.54 17.95 8.34
CA GLY A 171 0.36 18.81 7.60
C GLY A 171 0.17 20.26 8.00
N GLU A 172 1.28 20.97 8.24
CA GLU A 172 1.28 22.39 8.55
C GLU A 172 2.63 23.00 8.17
N ASN A 173 2.60 24.20 7.59
CA ASN A 173 3.80 24.96 7.20
C ASN A 173 4.80 24.13 6.37
N GLY A 174 4.29 23.30 5.44
CA GLY A 174 5.10 22.43 4.58
C GLY A 174 5.75 21.26 5.28
N ARG A 175 5.32 20.91 6.48
CA ARG A 175 5.81 19.73 7.24
C ARG A 175 4.67 18.77 7.54
N ILE A 176 5.01 17.49 7.59
CA ILE A 176 4.07 16.42 7.94
C ILE A 176 4.46 15.88 9.30
N HIS A 177 3.49 15.81 10.19
CA HIS A 177 3.63 15.29 11.56
C HIS A 177 2.84 13.99 11.67
N LYS A 178 3.54 12.89 11.96
CA LYS A 178 2.95 11.58 12.16
C LYS A 178 2.37 11.48 13.58
N ILE A 179 1.11 11.05 13.69
CA ILE A 179 0.42 10.78 14.96
C ILE A 179 0.50 9.28 15.26
N LYS A 180 0.03 8.46 14.31
CA LYS A 180 -0.09 7.02 14.49
C LYS A 180 0.09 6.27 13.17
N GLU A 181 0.61 5.06 13.26
CA GLU A 181 0.57 4.05 12.19
C GLU A 181 0.05 2.73 12.73
N PHE A 182 -0.66 1.99 11.88
CA PHE A 182 -0.92 0.58 12.09
C PHE A 182 0.00 -0.26 11.20
N TYR A 183 0.16 -1.53 11.58
CA TYR A 183 1.10 -2.43 10.93
C TYR A 183 0.43 -3.75 10.56
N ASP A 184 0.90 -4.35 9.46
CA ASP A 184 0.46 -5.66 9.00
C ASP A 184 0.53 -6.72 10.13
N PRO A 185 -0.53 -7.54 10.34
CA PRO A 185 -1.71 -7.77 9.50
C PRO A 185 -2.90 -6.82 9.75
N ASP A 186 -2.78 -5.86 10.65
CA ASP A 186 -3.88 -4.99 11.02
C ASP A 186 -4.03 -3.88 9.94
N SER A 187 -4.67 -4.26 8.85
CA SER A 187 -4.83 -3.49 7.62
C SER A 187 -6.26 -3.53 7.11
N LEU A 188 -6.93 -2.38 7.00
CA LEU A 188 -8.23 -2.30 6.36
C LEU A 188 -8.14 -2.59 4.86
N GLY A 189 -7.11 -2.09 4.17
CA GLY A 189 -6.87 -2.39 2.76
C GLY A 189 -6.60 -3.88 2.54
N GLY A 190 -5.78 -4.51 3.40
CA GLY A 190 -5.54 -5.95 3.35
C GLY A 190 -6.79 -6.80 3.62
N LEU A 191 -7.65 -6.38 4.55
CA LEU A 191 -8.95 -7.01 4.80
C LEU A 191 -9.85 -6.90 3.57
N TYR A 192 -9.99 -5.69 3.02
CA TYR A 192 -10.80 -5.43 1.84
C TYR A 192 -10.32 -6.27 0.65
N GLY A 193 -9.01 -6.31 0.41
CA GLY A 193 -8.40 -7.14 -0.63
C GLY A 193 -8.64 -8.65 -0.44
N ALA A 194 -8.60 -9.16 0.81
CA ALA A 194 -8.91 -10.56 1.08
C ALA A 194 -10.38 -10.92 0.75
N ILE A 195 -11.32 -10.01 1.04
CA ILE A 195 -12.74 -10.19 0.66
C ILE A 195 -12.92 -9.99 -0.86
N THR A 196 -12.14 -9.11 -1.47
CA THR A 196 -12.10 -8.96 -2.95
C THR A 196 -11.74 -10.29 -3.62
N GLU A 197 -10.71 -10.99 -3.12
CA GLU A 197 -10.36 -12.33 -3.61
C GLU A 197 -11.47 -13.37 -3.36
N TYR A 198 -12.14 -13.32 -2.20
CA TYR A 198 -13.28 -14.19 -1.90
C TYR A 198 -14.47 -13.93 -2.86
N LEU A 199 -14.69 -12.68 -3.22
CA LEU A 199 -15.68 -12.27 -4.21
C LEU A 199 -15.27 -12.55 -5.66
N GLY A 200 -14.17 -13.29 -5.88
CA GLY A 200 -13.74 -13.80 -7.19
C GLY A 200 -13.01 -12.79 -8.06
N PHE A 201 -12.57 -11.66 -7.50
CA PHE A 201 -11.76 -10.67 -8.20
C PHE A 201 -10.28 -10.80 -7.83
N ASP A 202 -9.40 -10.29 -8.68
CA ASP A 202 -7.98 -10.23 -8.35
C ASP A 202 -7.69 -9.04 -7.42
N MET A 203 -6.89 -9.27 -6.38
CA MET A 203 -6.38 -8.23 -5.50
C MET A 203 -5.55 -7.22 -6.30
N LEU A 204 -5.66 -5.94 -5.99
CA LEU A 204 -5.12 -4.76 -6.67
C LEU A 204 -5.88 -4.34 -7.95
N ASP A 205 -6.75 -5.20 -8.45
CA ASP A 205 -7.53 -4.95 -9.67
C ASP A 205 -9.04 -5.08 -9.44
N GLY A 206 -9.45 -5.49 -8.26
CA GLY A 206 -10.84 -5.86 -8.01
C GLY A 206 -11.53 -5.08 -6.90
N GLU A 207 -10.79 -4.33 -6.08
CA GLU A 207 -11.35 -3.60 -4.96
C GLU A 207 -12.40 -2.58 -5.41
N PHE A 208 -12.14 -1.86 -6.50
CA PHE A 208 -13.12 -0.93 -7.07
C PHE A 208 -14.37 -1.62 -7.63
N LYS A 209 -14.27 -2.90 -8.04
CA LYS A 209 -15.42 -3.69 -8.48
C LYS A 209 -16.30 -4.08 -7.29
N VAL A 210 -15.68 -4.44 -6.17
CA VAL A 210 -16.40 -4.72 -4.91
C VAL A 210 -17.09 -3.46 -4.41
N MET A 211 -16.41 -2.31 -4.43
CA MET A 211 -17.00 -1.00 -4.14
C MET A 211 -18.20 -0.71 -5.07
N GLY A 212 -18.06 -1.00 -6.38
CA GLY A 212 -19.14 -0.83 -7.35
C GLY A 212 -20.31 -1.81 -7.17
N MET A 213 -20.08 -3.01 -6.57
CA MET A 213 -21.13 -3.98 -6.22
C MET A 213 -21.89 -3.59 -4.95
N ALA A 214 -21.25 -2.95 -3.98
CA ALA A 214 -21.81 -2.68 -2.66
C ALA A 214 -23.17 -1.95 -2.68
N PRO A 215 -23.44 -0.94 -3.54
CA PRO A 215 -24.74 -0.26 -3.60
C PRO A 215 -25.92 -1.15 -4.03
N TYR A 216 -25.65 -2.29 -4.65
CA TYR A 216 -26.69 -3.24 -5.07
C TYR A 216 -27.05 -4.25 -3.97
N GLY A 217 -26.27 -4.28 -2.89
CA GLY A 217 -26.45 -5.18 -1.75
C GLY A 217 -27.14 -4.51 -0.56
N ASP A 218 -27.38 -5.31 0.47
CA ASP A 218 -27.91 -4.87 1.76
C ASP A 218 -26.94 -5.32 2.86
N ALA A 219 -26.22 -4.37 3.46
CA ALA A 219 -25.23 -4.62 4.51
C ALA A 219 -25.85 -5.14 5.83
N SER A 220 -27.16 -4.99 6.03
CA SER A 220 -27.84 -5.48 7.24
C SER A 220 -28.02 -7.00 7.25
N LYS A 221 -27.93 -7.66 6.09
CA LYS A 221 -28.13 -9.11 5.97
C LYS A 221 -27.01 -9.95 6.56
N TYR A 222 -25.77 -9.41 6.59
CA TYR A 222 -24.60 -10.15 7.06
C TYR A 222 -23.72 -9.27 7.96
N ASP A 223 -23.55 -9.67 9.20
CA ASP A 223 -22.67 -8.98 10.15
C ASP A 223 -21.20 -9.39 9.94
N PHE A 224 -20.41 -8.47 9.40
CA PHE A 224 -18.97 -8.65 9.20
C PHE A 224 -18.10 -8.15 10.37
N SER A 225 -18.71 -7.74 11.50
CA SER A 225 -17.95 -7.22 12.65
C SER A 225 -16.93 -8.21 13.24
N ARG A 226 -17.10 -9.53 13.01
CA ARG A 226 -16.12 -10.54 13.42
C ARG A 226 -14.81 -10.49 12.67
N LEU A 227 -14.74 -9.81 11.51
CA LEU A 227 -13.55 -9.73 10.68
C LEU A 227 -12.54 -8.70 11.19
N ALA A 228 -13.01 -7.64 11.82
CA ALA A 228 -12.16 -6.58 12.34
C ALA A 228 -12.88 -5.75 13.41
N LYS A 229 -12.10 -5.13 14.28
CA LYS A 229 -12.58 -4.19 15.28
C LYS A 229 -11.57 -3.08 15.53
N PHE A 230 -12.08 -1.93 15.94
CA PHE A 230 -11.27 -0.83 16.45
C PHE A 230 -11.67 -0.55 17.90
N GLU A 231 -10.75 -0.74 18.83
CA GLU A 231 -10.98 -0.57 20.26
C GLU A 231 -9.74 0.02 20.93
N ASN A 232 -9.93 0.99 21.81
CA ASN A 232 -8.85 1.62 22.58
C ASN A 232 -7.70 2.17 21.73
N GLY A 233 -8.03 2.69 20.55
CA GLY A 233 -7.03 3.22 19.60
C GLY A 233 -6.24 2.16 18.84
N GLU A 234 -6.66 0.89 18.84
CA GLU A 234 -5.99 -0.17 18.09
C GLU A 234 -6.96 -0.85 17.12
N LEU A 235 -6.53 -0.93 15.86
CA LEU A 235 -7.20 -1.75 14.83
C LEU A 235 -6.70 -3.19 14.96
N VAL A 236 -7.63 -4.13 15.01
CA VAL A 236 -7.32 -5.57 15.06
C VAL A 236 -8.09 -6.31 13.97
N ILE A 237 -7.37 -6.87 13.00
CA ILE A 237 -7.94 -7.76 12.00
C ILE A 237 -7.96 -9.20 12.54
N ASN A 238 -9.05 -9.89 12.34
CA ASN A 238 -9.17 -11.30 12.71
C ASN A 238 -8.49 -12.20 11.67
N THR A 239 -7.21 -12.50 11.91
CA THR A 239 -6.39 -13.34 11.03
C THR A 239 -6.81 -14.82 11.00
N ASP A 240 -7.88 -15.19 11.69
CA ASP A 240 -8.53 -16.50 11.51
C ASP A 240 -9.38 -16.55 10.23
N TYR A 241 -9.81 -15.41 9.72
CA TYR A 241 -10.66 -15.30 8.53
C TYR A 241 -9.97 -14.65 7.35
N ALA A 242 -9.35 -13.49 7.57
CA ALA A 242 -8.81 -12.64 6.50
C ALA A 242 -7.39 -12.16 6.83
N ASN A 243 -6.70 -11.64 5.81
CA ASN A 243 -5.31 -11.21 5.86
C ASN A 243 -4.35 -12.29 6.40
N VAL A 244 -4.60 -13.54 6.01
CA VAL A 244 -3.86 -14.73 6.46
C VAL A 244 -2.65 -15.03 5.58
N ILE A 245 -1.61 -15.64 6.19
CA ILE A 245 -0.40 -16.08 5.49
C ILE A 245 -0.08 -17.55 5.78
N GLY A 246 0.88 -18.08 5.03
CA GLY A 246 1.42 -19.42 5.27
C GLY A 246 0.38 -20.53 5.08
N PHE A 247 0.39 -21.51 5.99
CA PHE A 247 -0.43 -22.70 5.89
C PHE A 247 -1.93 -22.46 6.17
N ARG A 248 -2.29 -21.34 6.82
CA ARG A 248 -3.69 -20.99 7.11
C ARG A 248 -4.44 -20.43 5.90
N ARG A 249 -3.74 -20.13 4.80
CA ARG A 249 -4.37 -19.64 3.57
C ARG A 249 -5.29 -20.68 2.96
N TYR A 250 -6.48 -20.27 2.53
CA TYR A 250 -7.28 -21.07 1.62
C TYR A 250 -6.50 -21.32 0.32
N LYS A 251 -6.55 -22.56 -0.19
CA LYS A 251 -5.84 -22.93 -1.42
C LYS A 251 -6.79 -23.64 -2.37
N GLU A 252 -6.77 -23.23 -3.61
CA GLU A 252 -7.53 -23.84 -4.67
C GLU A 252 -6.71 -23.85 -5.96
N LYS A 253 -6.66 -24.99 -6.66
CA LYS A 253 -5.91 -25.18 -7.92
C LYS A 253 -4.47 -24.63 -7.87
N GLY A 254 -3.79 -24.78 -6.73
CA GLY A 254 -2.42 -24.31 -6.52
C GLY A 254 -2.28 -22.82 -6.15
N LYS A 255 -3.34 -22.01 -6.28
CA LYS A 255 -3.36 -20.61 -5.82
C LYS A 255 -3.69 -20.56 -4.32
N GLY A 256 -2.96 -19.76 -3.57
CA GLY A 256 -3.26 -19.46 -2.17
C GLY A 256 -3.81 -18.05 -2.04
N TYR A 257 -4.96 -17.92 -1.35
CA TYR A 257 -5.69 -16.66 -1.15
C TYR A 257 -5.37 -16.02 0.19
N TYR A 258 -5.63 -14.72 0.35
CA TYR A 258 -5.41 -14.01 1.62
C TYR A 258 -6.54 -14.17 2.64
N PHE A 259 -7.47 -15.10 2.41
CA PHE A 259 -8.45 -15.56 3.38
C PHE A 259 -8.22 -17.05 3.74
N SER A 260 -8.85 -17.51 4.81
CA SER A 260 -8.72 -18.86 5.34
C SER A 260 -9.90 -19.77 4.95
N PRO A 261 -9.78 -21.10 5.13
CA PRO A 261 -10.92 -22.02 5.04
C PRO A 261 -12.08 -21.65 5.97
N LYS A 262 -11.84 -21.04 7.14
CA LYS A 262 -12.90 -20.60 8.05
C LYS A 262 -13.83 -19.55 7.42
N LEU A 263 -13.33 -18.74 6.49
CA LEU A 263 -14.18 -17.81 5.76
C LEU A 263 -15.17 -18.56 4.86
N ILE A 264 -14.70 -19.63 4.19
CA ILE A 264 -15.56 -20.51 3.38
C ILE A 264 -16.58 -21.24 4.24
N GLU A 265 -16.18 -21.74 5.41
CA GLU A 265 -17.09 -22.42 6.37
C GLU A 265 -18.20 -21.47 6.84
N TRP A 266 -17.90 -20.21 6.99
CA TRP A 266 -18.84 -19.20 7.47
C TRP A 266 -19.75 -18.64 6.39
N LEU A 267 -19.20 -18.25 5.24
CA LEU A 267 -19.92 -17.51 4.19
C LEU A 267 -20.34 -18.42 3.01
N GLY A 268 -19.89 -19.67 2.96
CA GLY A 268 -20.07 -20.55 1.81
C GLY A 268 -18.92 -20.48 0.81
N PRO A 269 -19.09 -21.03 -0.40
CA PRO A 269 -18.05 -21.05 -1.42
C PRO A 269 -17.69 -19.63 -1.88
N LYS A 270 -16.44 -19.43 -2.32
CA LYS A 270 -16.08 -18.15 -2.94
C LYS A 270 -16.88 -17.96 -4.26
N ARG A 271 -17.12 -16.71 -4.62
CA ARG A 271 -17.80 -16.40 -5.88
C ARG A 271 -16.98 -16.84 -7.09
N GLU A 272 -17.68 -17.40 -8.06
CA GLU A 272 -17.16 -17.71 -9.39
C GLU A 272 -18.02 -17.03 -10.46
N GLY A 273 -17.42 -16.71 -11.61
CA GLY A 273 -18.11 -16.04 -12.72
C GLY A 273 -18.24 -14.53 -12.58
N ASP A 274 -18.96 -13.92 -13.51
CA ASP A 274 -19.01 -12.46 -13.70
C ASP A 274 -20.27 -11.81 -13.11
N ILE A 275 -21.31 -12.61 -12.76
CA ILE A 275 -22.61 -12.09 -12.30
C ILE A 275 -22.52 -11.77 -10.80
N ALA A 276 -22.95 -10.55 -10.45
CA ALA A 276 -23.11 -10.10 -9.08
C ALA A 276 -24.53 -10.48 -8.58
N ASP A 277 -24.63 -11.63 -7.94
CA ASP A 277 -25.88 -12.18 -7.42
C ASP A 277 -25.83 -12.42 -5.89
N ASP A 278 -26.97 -12.85 -5.34
CA ASP A 278 -27.07 -13.29 -3.96
C ASP A 278 -26.20 -14.55 -3.69
N PRO A 279 -25.48 -14.62 -2.55
CA PRO A 279 -25.41 -13.63 -1.47
C PRO A 279 -24.27 -12.59 -1.65
N TYR A 280 -23.51 -12.66 -2.73
CA TYR A 280 -22.22 -11.96 -2.89
C TYR A 280 -22.34 -10.44 -2.98
N ILE A 281 -23.44 -9.91 -3.55
CA ILE A 281 -23.72 -8.46 -3.52
C ILE A 281 -23.89 -7.95 -2.07
N HIS A 282 -24.48 -8.76 -1.19
CA HIS A 282 -24.66 -8.42 0.22
C HIS A 282 -23.33 -8.50 0.98
N TYR A 283 -22.44 -9.43 0.63
CA TYR A 283 -21.09 -9.47 1.19
C TYR A 283 -20.26 -8.25 0.77
N ALA A 284 -20.40 -7.79 -0.49
CA ALA A 284 -19.79 -6.55 -0.94
C ALA A 284 -20.30 -5.34 -0.16
N ALA A 285 -21.62 -5.24 0.06
CA ALA A 285 -22.21 -4.19 0.90
C ALA A 285 -21.73 -4.26 2.35
N SER A 286 -21.64 -5.46 2.93
CA SER A 286 -21.23 -5.66 4.33
C SER A 286 -19.75 -5.32 4.56
N ILE A 287 -18.83 -5.67 3.64
CA ILE A 287 -17.42 -5.28 3.77
C ILE A 287 -17.24 -3.78 3.58
N GLN A 288 -17.99 -3.17 2.64
CA GLN A 288 -17.96 -1.73 2.44
C GLN A 288 -18.42 -0.98 3.70
N ALA A 289 -19.55 -1.38 4.29
CA ALA A 289 -20.07 -0.79 5.52
C ALA A 289 -19.11 -0.96 6.70
N LEU A 290 -18.49 -2.14 6.86
CA LEU A 290 -17.48 -2.36 7.89
C LEU A 290 -16.25 -1.47 7.69
N PHE A 291 -15.76 -1.36 6.46
CA PHE A 291 -14.62 -0.52 6.11
C PHE A 291 -14.89 0.95 6.46
N GLU A 292 -16.02 1.49 6.02
CA GLU A 292 -16.43 2.88 6.29
C GLU A 292 -16.56 3.14 7.79
N LYS A 293 -17.26 2.25 8.52
CA LYS A 293 -17.42 2.35 9.97
C LYS A 293 -16.07 2.44 10.67
N LEU A 294 -15.16 1.49 10.41
CA LEU A 294 -13.85 1.44 11.07
C LEU A 294 -12.97 2.63 10.68
N ALA A 295 -13.00 3.06 9.41
CA ALA A 295 -12.26 4.24 8.96
C ALA A 295 -12.73 5.50 9.70
N LEU A 296 -14.05 5.70 9.82
CA LEU A 296 -14.63 6.84 10.54
C LEU A 296 -14.31 6.80 12.04
N GLU A 297 -14.42 5.63 12.69
CA GLU A 297 -14.05 5.46 14.10
C GLU A 297 -12.57 5.79 14.35
N MET A 298 -11.67 5.37 13.49
CA MET A 298 -10.25 5.69 13.59
C MET A 298 -9.97 7.17 13.34
N MET A 299 -10.62 7.78 12.35
CA MET A 299 -10.51 9.21 12.08
C MET A 299 -10.98 10.02 13.28
N ASP A 300 -12.13 9.68 13.84
CA ASP A 300 -12.68 10.34 15.00
C ASP A 300 -11.74 10.25 16.21
N TYR A 301 -11.15 9.10 16.43
CA TYR A 301 -10.23 8.87 17.54
C TYR A 301 -8.91 9.64 17.42
N TYR A 302 -8.31 9.68 16.23
CA TYR A 302 -6.96 10.21 16.05
C TYR A 302 -6.91 11.65 15.50
N LEU A 303 -7.93 12.10 14.77
CA LEU A 303 -7.86 13.38 14.05
C LEU A 303 -8.80 14.45 14.61
N ARG A 304 -9.82 14.08 15.38
CA ARG A 304 -10.77 15.05 15.96
C ARG A 304 -10.15 15.92 17.06
N SER A 305 -9.18 15.40 17.80
CA SER A 305 -8.52 16.11 18.91
C SER A 305 -7.35 16.99 18.51
N GLU A 306 -6.92 16.93 17.26
CA GLU A 306 -5.79 17.66 16.69
C GLU A 306 -6.25 18.94 15.95
#